data_650196c27ea6e0a01f3af3a66eac71b4
#
_entry.id   650196c27ea6e0a01f3af3a66eac71b4
#
_cell.length_a   1.000
_cell.length_b   1.000
_cell.length_c   1.000
_cell.angle_alpha   90.00
_cell.angle_beta   90.00
_cell.angle_gamma   90.00
#
_symmetry.space_group_name_H-M   'P 1'
#
loop_
_entity.id
_entity.type
_entity.pdbx_description
1 polymer ?
#
loop_
_entity_poly.entity_id
_entity_poly.type
_entity_poly.pdbx_seq_one_letter_code
_entity_poly.pdbx_strand_id
1 'polypeptide(L)'
;MSKFSFNEQTCIGCGACVRICPKGLIHMDTDGPKMDEAASKRCNNCGQCVAFCPVKASMQEFSKGIELEDALIYDPRRAPTILKFIKSRRSERLYSPDPVPHDNLMRVLETANYAPSGGNNRTIRWIVFENPEKTAELREMIAEWFDTVCRTHPVYSKRYAIDSILERYRGGRDVILRGAPHVAYVVGPENAVWGPVDTGIALGFFNLACEALDIGCCFAGYATKAGEWEKVAQFIGLKPGEKVWCAICFGKKAAHAVRIPYRGKVPLTLL
;
A
#
# COMPACT_ATOMS: atom_id res chain seq x y z
N MET A 1 -27.47 5.10 14.98
CA MET A 1 -27.10 6.49 14.58
C MET A 1 -26.67 6.52 13.12
N SER A 2 -27.03 7.56 12.38
CA SER A 2 -26.60 7.72 10.99
C SER A 2 -25.09 7.92 10.88
N LYS A 3 -24.45 7.25 9.91
CA LYS A 3 -23.03 7.46 9.59
C LYS A 3 -22.75 8.72 8.79
N PHE A 4 -23.79 9.45 8.41
CA PHE A 4 -23.75 10.67 7.63
C PHE A 4 -24.52 11.77 8.35
N SER A 5 -23.97 12.97 8.36
CA SER A 5 -24.61 14.19 8.82
C SER A 5 -24.15 15.37 7.96
N PHE A 6 -24.75 16.52 8.14
CA PHE A 6 -24.36 17.75 7.46
C PHE A 6 -24.59 18.95 8.37
N ASN A 7 -23.87 20.04 8.11
CA ASN A 7 -24.07 21.31 8.76
C ASN A 7 -25.18 22.09 7.99
N GLU A 8 -26.32 22.30 8.66
CA GLU A 8 -27.51 22.98 8.05
C GLU A 8 -27.22 24.42 7.69
N GLN A 9 -26.36 25.11 8.43
CA GLN A 9 -26.03 26.53 8.19
C GLN A 9 -25.17 26.73 6.93
N THR A 10 -24.36 25.74 6.56
CA THR A 10 -23.46 25.82 5.42
C THR A 10 -23.96 25.03 4.20
N CYS A 11 -24.92 24.13 4.38
CA CYS A 11 -25.47 23.32 3.29
C CYS A 11 -26.29 24.15 2.32
N ILE A 12 -25.98 24.11 1.04
CA ILE A 12 -26.68 24.82 -0.03
C ILE A 12 -27.69 23.95 -0.79
N GLY A 13 -27.98 22.74 -0.32
CA GLY A 13 -28.96 21.83 -0.94
C GLY A 13 -28.61 21.34 -2.35
N CYS A 14 -27.34 21.40 -2.77
CA CYS A 14 -26.91 21.10 -4.15
C CYS A 14 -27.01 19.61 -4.56
N GLY A 15 -27.27 18.69 -3.64
CA GLY A 15 -27.43 17.26 -3.91
C GLY A 15 -26.14 16.51 -4.33
N ALA A 16 -24.96 17.12 -4.23
CA ALA A 16 -23.70 16.47 -4.61
C ALA A 16 -23.47 15.17 -3.83
N CYS A 17 -23.69 15.17 -2.51
CA CYS A 17 -23.58 14.00 -1.63
C CYS A 17 -24.54 12.85 -2.00
N VAL A 18 -25.74 13.19 -2.51
CA VAL A 18 -26.72 12.22 -2.99
C VAL A 18 -26.22 11.54 -4.27
N ARG A 19 -25.80 12.34 -5.25
CA ARG A 19 -25.36 11.84 -6.56
C ARG A 19 -24.07 11.03 -6.49
N ILE A 20 -23.14 11.41 -5.60
CA ILE A 20 -21.81 10.76 -5.52
C ILE A 20 -21.83 9.49 -4.70
N CYS A 21 -22.85 9.23 -3.90
CA CYS A 21 -22.90 8.04 -3.05
C CYS A 21 -22.95 6.76 -3.92
N PRO A 22 -21.88 5.90 -3.90
CA PRO A 22 -21.81 4.75 -4.79
C PRO A 22 -22.86 3.68 -4.49
N LYS A 23 -23.47 3.73 -3.31
CA LYS A 23 -24.53 2.81 -2.87
C LYS A 23 -25.91 3.45 -2.84
N GLY A 24 -26.06 4.73 -3.22
CA GLY A 24 -27.33 5.43 -3.23
C GLY A 24 -28.01 5.51 -1.86
N LEU A 25 -27.23 5.72 -0.79
CA LEU A 25 -27.74 5.66 0.57
C LEU A 25 -28.18 7.02 1.13
N ILE A 26 -27.93 8.09 0.39
CA ILE A 26 -28.31 9.46 0.78
C ILE A 26 -29.41 9.92 -0.17
N HIS A 27 -30.48 10.46 0.37
CA HIS A 27 -31.55 11.08 -0.38
C HIS A 27 -31.76 12.55 0.06
N MET A 28 -32.39 13.35 -0.76
CA MET A 28 -32.77 14.72 -0.41
C MET A 28 -34.14 14.71 0.23
N ASP A 29 -34.27 15.40 1.35
CA ASP A 29 -35.52 15.66 2.05
C ASP A 29 -35.74 17.18 2.14
N THR A 30 -36.88 17.62 2.69
CA THR A 30 -37.23 19.03 2.90
C THR A 30 -36.18 19.82 3.66
N ASP A 31 -35.55 19.20 4.65
CA ASP A 31 -34.56 19.81 5.55
C ASP A 31 -33.12 19.59 5.09
N GLY A 32 -32.91 18.94 3.94
CA GLY A 32 -31.58 18.66 3.39
C GLY A 32 -31.27 17.18 3.16
N PRO A 33 -30.00 16.83 2.90
CA PRO A 33 -29.60 15.44 2.61
C PRO A 33 -29.67 14.55 3.86
N LYS A 34 -30.32 13.40 3.75
CA LYS A 34 -30.50 12.43 4.85
C LYS A 34 -30.02 11.03 4.48
N MET A 35 -29.64 10.28 5.48
CA MET A 35 -29.32 8.85 5.41
C MET A 35 -30.07 8.13 6.53
N ASP A 36 -30.97 7.23 6.18
CA ASP A 36 -31.74 6.46 7.14
C ASP A 36 -30.86 5.47 7.93
N GLU A 37 -31.35 5.04 9.08
CA GLU A 37 -30.59 4.11 9.92
C GLU A 37 -30.34 2.76 9.22
N ALA A 38 -31.31 2.25 8.47
CA ALA A 38 -31.15 1.04 7.66
C ALA A 38 -30.10 1.21 6.55
N ALA A 39 -30.09 2.37 5.87
CA ALA A 39 -29.08 2.74 4.90
C ALA A 39 -27.71 2.91 5.53
N SER A 40 -27.65 3.46 6.75
CA SER A 40 -26.42 3.66 7.51
C SER A 40 -25.67 2.34 7.78
N LYS A 41 -26.38 1.23 8.03
CA LYS A 41 -25.78 -0.09 8.21
C LYS A 41 -25.05 -0.61 6.96
N ARG A 42 -25.47 -0.16 5.77
CA ARG A 42 -24.88 -0.51 4.48
C ARG A 42 -23.76 0.44 4.05
N CYS A 43 -23.55 1.54 4.77
CA CYS A 43 -22.49 2.50 4.47
C CYS A 43 -21.11 1.91 4.73
N ASN A 44 -20.22 1.96 3.72
CA ASN A 44 -18.85 1.47 3.79
C ASN A 44 -17.81 2.56 4.14
N ASN A 45 -18.27 3.71 4.62
CA ASN A 45 -17.41 4.83 5.05
C ASN A 45 -16.38 5.27 3.98
N CYS A 46 -16.77 5.28 2.69
CA CYS A 46 -15.86 5.62 1.59
C CYS A 46 -15.48 7.10 1.50
N GLY A 47 -16.14 8.00 2.25
CA GLY A 47 -15.82 9.42 2.28
C GLY A 47 -16.27 10.26 1.08
N GLN A 48 -16.87 9.67 0.04
CA GLN A 48 -17.20 10.38 -1.20
C GLN A 48 -18.14 11.58 -0.95
N CYS A 49 -19.14 11.42 -0.09
CA CYS A 49 -20.06 12.50 0.25
C CYS A 49 -19.38 13.70 0.92
N VAL A 50 -18.31 13.47 1.67
CA VAL A 50 -17.50 14.52 2.29
C VAL A 50 -16.56 15.14 1.25
N ALA A 51 -15.84 14.31 0.51
CA ALA A 51 -14.82 14.74 -0.45
C ALA A 51 -15.38 15.63 -1.58
N PHE A 52 -16.62 15.41 -1.98
CA PHE A 52 -17.25 16.14 -3.09
C PHE A 52 -18.25 17.20 -2.63
N CYS A 53 -18.31 17.54 -1.35
CA CYS A 53 -19.15 18.64 -0.87
C CYS A 53 -18.49 19.99 -1.16
N PRO A 54 -19.06 20.84 -2.07
CA PRO A 54 -18.40 22.06 -2.49
C PRO A 54 -18.29 23.13 -1.39
N VAL A 55 -19.12 23.01 -0.38
CA VAL A 55 -19.15 23.93 0.78
C VAL A 55 -18.73 23.27 2.09
N LYS A 56 -18.13 22.05 2.02
CA LYS A 56 -17.63 21.30 3.16
C LYS A 56 -18.68 21.04 4.27
N ALA A 57 -19.97 21.06 3.92
CA ALA A 57 -21.06 20.85 4.88
C ALA A 57 -21.25 19.37 5.27
N SER A 58 -20.93 18.42 4.39
CA SER A 58 -21.12 16.99 4.64
C SER A 58 -20.08 16.43 5.59
N MET A 59 -20.51 15.59 6.52
CA MET A 59 -19.66 14.94 7.54
C MET A 59 -19.96 13.46 7.63
N GLN A 60 -18.98 12.69 8.07
CA GLN A 60 -19.14 11.28 8.44
C GLN A 60 -18.80 11.07 9.91
N GLU A 61 -19.56 10.22 10.58
CA GLU A 61 -19.39 9.97 12.02
C GLU A 61 -17.97 9.49 12.36
N PHE A 62 -17.36 8.66 11.49
CA PHE A 62 -16.03 8.12 11.76
C PHE A 62 -14.89 9.16 11.63
N SER A 63 -15.15 10.30 11.00
CA SER A 63 -14.20 11.43 10.89
C SER A 63 -14.60 12.65 11.74
N LYS A 64 -15.56 12.48 12.63
CA LYS A 64 -16.02 13.55 13.52
C LYS A 64 -14.88 14.03 14.42
N GLY A 65 -14.65 15.35 14.45
CA GLY A 65 -13.59 15.98 15.22
C GLY A 65 -12.19 15.87 14.60
N ILE A 66 -12.07 15.28 13.41
CA ILE A 66 -10.81 15.26 12.66
C ILE A 66 -10.83 16.42 11.67
N GLU A 67 -9.79 17.25 11.69
CA GLU A 67 -9.56 18.27 10.68
C GLU A 67 -9.14 17.56 9.37
N LEU A 68 -9.89 17.83 8.30
CA LEU A 68 -9.64 17.21 7.00
C LEU A 68 -8.82 18.15 6.11
N GLU A 69 -7.80 17.60 5.46
CA GLU A 69 -7.01 18.33 4.48
C GLU A 69 -7.83 18.65 3.23
N ASP A 70 -7.57 19.81 2.64
CA ASP A 70 -8.14 20.18 1.36
C ASP A 70 -7.49 19.40 0.20
N ALA A 71 -8.31 18.88 -0.69
CA ALA A 71 -7.80 18.24 -1.89
C ALA A 71 -7.08 19.27 -2.79
N LEU A 72 -6.01 18.83 -3.45
CA LEU A 72 -5.33 19.65 -4.44
C LEU A 72 -6.27 19.93 -5.61
N ILE A 73 -6.41 21.21 -5.94
CA ILE A 73 -7.15 21.66 -7.13
C ILE A 73 -6.37 21.24 -8.38
N TYR A 74 -7.08 20.72 -9.38
CA TYR A 74 -6.49 20.37 -10.67
C TYR A 74 -5.81 21.59 -11.32
N ASP A 75 -4.53 21.42 -11.65
CA ASP A 75 -3.74 22.39 -12.41
C ASP A 75 -3.02 21.66 -13.54
N PRO A 76 -3.40 21.88 -14.81
CA PRO A 76 -2.80 21.19 -15.95
C PRO A 76 -1.30 21.45 -16.09
N ARG A 77 -0.77 22.54 -15.55
CA ARG A 77 0.68 22.88 -15.58
C ARG A 77 1.51 21.89 -14.76
N ARG A 78 0.89 21.22 -13.78
CA ARG A 78 1.57 20.20 -12.94
C ARG A 78 1.67 18.83 -13.61
N ALA A 79 0.83 18.55 -14.61
CA ALA A 79 0.73 17.24 -15.23
C ALA A 79 2.09 16.73 -15.79
N PRO A 80 2.91 17.49 -16.53
CA PRO A 80 4.18 17.01 -17.02
C PRO A 80 5.14 16.59 -15.91
N THR A 81 5.19 17.35 -14.81
CA THR A 81 6.04 17.06 -13.65
C THR A 81 5.58 15.80 -12.93
N ILE A 82 4.28 15.67 -12.66
CA ILE A 82 3.70 14.50 -11.99
C ILE A 82 3.92 13.23 -12.84
N LEU A 83 3.67 13.28 -14.14
CA LEU A 83 3.88 12.15 -15.03
C LEU A 83 5.37 11.78 -15.15
N LYS A 84 6.27 12.76 -15.12
CA LYS A 84 7.71 12.51 -15.09
C LYS A 84 8.12 11.87 -13.77
N PHE A 85 7.64 12.36 -12.63
CA PHE A 85 7.86 11.79 -11.30
C PHE A 85 7.47 10.30 -11.26
N ILE A 86 6.25 9.96 -11.69
CA ILE A 86 5.75 8.59 -11.73
C ILE A 86 6.67 7.70 -12.59
N LYS A 87 7.10 8.19 -13.77
CA LYS A 87 7.98 7.46 -14.68
C LYS A 87 9.41 7.32 -14.17
N SER A 88 9.88 8.23 -13.33
CA SER A 88 11.23 8.24 -12.75
C SER A 88 11.40 7.17 -11.67
N ARG A 89 10.34 6.82 -10.94
CA ARG A 89 10.38 5.81 -9.89
C ARG A 89 10.98 4.48 -10.39
N ARG A 90 11.91 3.95 -9.61
CA ARG A 90 12.62 2.69 -9.92
C ARG A 90 12.43 1.67 -8.78
N SER A 91 12.67 0.41 -9.08
CA SER A 91 12.90 -0.60 -8.05
C SER A 91 14.32 -0.45 -7.55
N GLU A 92 14.47 0.23 -6.42
CA GLU A 92 15.79 0.50 -5.83
C GLU A 92 16.35 -0.76 -5.17
N ARG A 93 17.64 -0.97 -5.32
CA ARG A 93 18.37 -2.16 -4.82
C ARG A 93 19.71 -1.81 -4.20
N LEU A 94 19.92 -0.51 -3.97
CA LEU A 94 21.09 0.04 -3.27
C LEU A 94 20.57 0.99 -2.20
N TYR A 95 20.84 0.67 -0.96
CA TYR A 95 20.37 1.41 0.20
C TYR A 95 21.53 1.91 1.03
N SER A 96 21.36 3.07 1.68
CA SER A 96 22.21 3.51 2.77
C SER A 96 22.02 2.56 3.96
N PRO A 97 23.06 2.33 4.77
CA PRO A 97 22.92 1.59 6.03
C PRO A 97 22.05 2.30 7.06
N ASP A 98 21.87 3.64 6.91
CA ASP A 98 21.06 4.40 7.85
C ASP A 98 19.59 4.06 7.74
N PRO A 99 18.87 3.89 8.86
CA PRO A 99 17.44 3.64 8.83
C PRO A 99 16.65 4.84 8.31
N VAL A 100 15.47 4.57 7.77
CA VAL A 100 14.48 5.60 7.46
C VAL A 100 13.95 6.18 8.78
N PRO A 101 13.88 7.50 8.96
CA PRO A 101 13.27 8.09 10.15
C PRO A 101 11.82 7.65 10.34
N HIS A 102 11.42 7.41 11.58
CA HIS A 102 10.07 6.98 11.95
C HIS A 102 8.98 7.84 11.31
N ASP A 103 9.10 9.17 11.40
CA ASP A 103 8.09 10.08 10.84
C ASP A 103 7.94 9.93 9.32
N ASN A 104 9.03 9.69 8.59
CA ASN A 104 8.97 9.46 7.16
C ASN A 104 8.33 8.11 6.84
N LEU A 105 8.62 7.08 7.64
CA LEU A 105 7.96 5.77 7.51
C LEU A 105 6.45 5.91 7.74
N MET A 106 6.03 6.62 8.78
CA MET A 106 4.61 6.84 9.06
C MET A 106 3.93 7.60 7.93
N ARG A 107 4.54 8.67 7.39
CA ARG A 107 4.01 9.41 6.23
C ARG A 107 3.83 8.52 4.99
N VAL A 108 4.76 7.59 4.74
CA VAL A 108 4.62 6.62 3.65
C VAL A 108 3.41 5.70 3.86
N LEU A 109 3.26 5.14 5.07
CA LEU A 109 2.17 4.22 5.41
C LEU A 109 0.81 4.94 5.41
N GLU A 110 0.75 6.14 5.95
CA GLU A 110 -0.45 6.99 5.92
C GLU A 110 -0.88 7.30 4.48
N THR A 111 0.07 7.67 3.61
CA THR A 111 -0.22 7.88 2.18
C THR A 111 -0.71 6.58 1.52
N ALA A 112 -0.08 5.45 1.81
CA ALA A 112 -0.52 4.15 1.28
C ALA A 112 -1.92 3.74 1.75
N ASN A 113 -2.38 4.22 2.92
CA ASN A 113 -3.73 3.98 3.44
C ASN A 113 -4.85 4.68 2.64
N TYR A 114 -4.50 5.66 1.78
CA TYR A 114 -5.45 6.27 0.84
C TYR A 114 -5.66 5.44 -0.44
N ALA A 115 -4.99 4.31 -0.59
CA ALA A 115 -5.22 3.40 -1.70
C ALA A 115 -6.67 2.91 -1.72
N PRO A 116 -7.37 2.96 -2.88
CA PRO A 116 -8.70 2.39 -2.99
C PRO A 116 -8.67 0.87 -2.78
N SER A 117 -9.76 0.34 -2.22
CA SER A 117 -9.93 -1.10 -2.01
C SER A 117 -11.31 -1.57 -2.45
N GLY A 118 -11.46 -2.85 -2.77
CA GLY A 118 -12.73 -3.44 -3.17
C GLY A 118 -13.83 -3.16 -2.14
N GLY A 119 -14.89 -2.45 -2.54
CA GLY A 119 -15.98 -2.05 -1.64
C GLY A 119 -15.56 -1.15 -0.47
N ASN A 120 -14.37 -0.57 -0.50
CA ASN A 120 -13.73 0.16 0.61
C ASN A 120 -13.58 -0.73 1.88
N ASN A 121 -13.35 -2.03 1.69
CA ASN A 121 -13.28 -2.99 2.79
C ASN A 121 -11.99 -2.89 3.61
N ARG A 122 -10.89 -2.39 3.01
CA ARG A 122 -9.59 -2.18 3.69
C ARG A 122 -9.13 -3.41 4.46
N THR A 123 -9.17 -4.57 3.82
CA THR A 123 -8.90 -5.87 4.45
C THR A 123 -7.42 -6.16 4.67
N ILE A 124 -6.53 -5.37 4.04
CA ILE A 124 -5.09 -5.53 4.21
C ILE A 124 -4.59 -4.82 5.47
N ARG A 125 -3.53 -5.36 6.06
CA ARG A 125 -2.73 -4.70 7.09
C ARG A 125 -1.26 -4.79 6.78
N TRP A 126 -0.48 -3.91 7.39
CA TRP A 126 0.96 -3.85 7.25
C TRP A 126 1.65 -4.48 8.47
N ILE A 127 2.71 -5.25 8.21
CA ILE A 127 3.67 -5.68 9.23
C ILE A 127 5.00 -5.08 8.80
N VAL A 128 5.56 -4.18 9.59
CA VAL A 128 6.73 -3.39 9.21
C VAL A 128 7.89 -3.69 10.16
N PHE A 129 9.02 -4.03 9.59
CA PHE A 129 10.29 -4.17 10.28
C PHE A 129 10.99 -2.81 10.27
N GLU A 130 10.75 -2.03 11.32
CA GLU A 130 11.37 -0.72 11.50
C GLU A 130 12.78 -0.85 12.05
N ASN A 131 13.05 -1.84 12.91
CA ASN A 131 14.37 -2.11 13.45
C ASN A 131 15.23 -2.89 12.42
N PRO A 132 16.39 -2.34 11.97
CA PRO A 132 17.30 -3.01 11.04
C PRO A 132 17.82 -4.35 11.53
N GLU A 133 18.00 -4.52 12.86
CA GLU A 133 18.46 -5.78 13.46
C GLU A 133 17.39 -6.88 13.25
N LYS A 134 16.12 -6.56 13.44
CA LYS A 134 15.01 -7.47 13.15
C LYS A 134 14.90 -7.81 11.66
N THR A 135 15.23 -6.85 10.80
CA THR A 135 15.34 -7.11 9.35
C THR A 135 16.50 -8.05 9.03
N ALA A 136 17.62 -7.93 9.75
CA ALA A 136 18.74 -8.85 9.60
C ALA A 136 18.37 -10.27 10.06
N GLU A 137 17.70 -10.42 11.21
CA GLU A 137 17.19 -11.72 11.67
C GLU A 137 16.25 -12.37 10.64
N LEU A 138 15.31 -11.59 10.08
CA LEU A 138 14.42 -12.06 9.02
C LEU A 138 15.20 -12.54 7.79
N ARG A 139 16.26 -11.84 7.40
CA ARG A 139 17.11 -12.19 6.26
C ARG A 139 17.77 -13.54 6.45
N GLU A 140 18.32 -13.81 7.65
CA GLU A 140 18.90 -15.10 7.98
C GLU A 140 17.86 -16.22 7.93
N MET A 141 16.64 -15.97 8.43
CA MET A 141 15.54 -16.93 8.35
C MET A 141 15.14 -17.23 6.91
N ILE A 142 15.16 -16.23 6.01
CA ILE A 142 14.91 -16.45 4.59
C ILE A 142 16.01 -17.26 3.94
N ALA A 143 17.28 -17.05 4.34
CA ALA A 143 18.40 -17.89 3.88
C ALA A 143 18.24 -19.34 4.34
N GLU A 144 17.83 -19.57 5.58
CA GLU A 144 17.52 -20.91 6.12
C GLU A 144 16.34 -21.57 5.37
N TRP A 145 15.31 -20.79 5.04
CA TRP A 145 14.23 -21.27 4.19
C TRP A 145 14.74 -21.70 2.81
N PHE A 146 15.68 -20.97 2.21
CA PHE A 146 16.31 -21.38 0.95
C PHE A 146 17.06 -22.69 1.06
N ASP A 147 17.82 -22.92 2.15
CA ASP A 147 18.45 -24.23 2.41
C ASP A 147 17.43 -25.37 2.44
N THR A 148 16.30 -25.12 3.09
CA THR A 148 15.22 -26.10 3.17
C THR A 148 14.64 -26.36 1.79
N VAL A 149 14.36 -25.32 0.99
CA VAL A 149 13.83 -25.43 -0.38
C VAL A 149 14.80 -26.19 -1.30
N CYS A 150 16.11 -25.93 -1.21
CA CYS A 150 17.12 -26.64 -1.98
C CYS A 150 17.10 -28.14 -1.71
N ARG A 151 16.88 -28.55 -0.46
CA ARG A 151 16.83 -29.95 -0.05
C ARG A 151 15.49 -30.63 -0.38
N THR A 152 14.37 -29.95 -0.15
CA THR A 152 13.04 -30.55 -0.25
C THR A 152 12.36 -30.37 -1.61
N HIS A 153 12.74 -29.34 -2.36
CA HIS A 153 12.14 -28.99 -3.64
C HIS A 153 13.20 -28.68 -4.72
N PRO A 154 14.05 -29.67 -5.10
CA PRO A 154 15.20 -29.43 -5.97
C PRO A 154 14.81 -28.92 -7.38
N VAL A 155 13.66 -29.33 -7.91
CA VAL A 155 13.15 -28.83 -9.20
C VAL A 155 12.82 -27.34 -9.12
N TYR A 156 12.16 -26.91 -8.04
CA TYR A 156 11.85 -25.52 -7.80
C TYR A 156 13.13 -24.70 -7.56
N SER A 157 14.06 -25.22 -6.74
CA SER A 157 15.35 -24.58 -6.49
C SER A 157 16.12 -24.34 -7.76
N LYS A 158 16.24 -25.35 -8.63
CA LYS A 158 16.89 -25.22 -9.93
C LYS A 158 16.21 -24.22 -10.86
N ARG A 159 14.86 -24.24 -10.92
CA ARG A 159 14.09 -23.32 -11.76
C ARG A 159 14.33 -21.85 -11.40
N TYR A 160 14.48 -21.53 -10.12
CA TYR A 160 14.67 -20.17 -9.61
C TYR A 160 16.10 -19.87 -9.19
N ALA A 161 17.05 -20.77 -9.48
CA ALA A 161 18.48 -20.67 -9.13
C ALA A 161 18.71 -20.30 -7.66
N ILE A 162 17.94 -20.92 -6.74
CA ILE A 162 17.95 -20.60 -5.30
C ILE A 162 19.31 -20.95 -4.69
N ASP A 163 19.91 -22.05 -5.10
CA ASP A 163 21.28 -22.47 -4.75
C ASP A 163 22.32 -21.38 -5.05
N SER A 164 22.29 -20.82 -6.25
CA SER A 164 23.18 -19.74 -6.66
C SER A 164 22.91 -18.43 -5.88
N ILE A 165 21.65 -18.17 -5.49
CA ILE A 165 21.28 -17.01 -4.65
C ILE A 165 21.87 -17.19 -3.26
N LEU A 166 21.71 -18.37 -2.68
CA LEU A 166 22.23 -18.72 -1.36
C LEU A 166 23.75 -18.69 -1.30
N GLU A 167 24.42 -19.21 -2.34
CA GLU A 167 25.88 -19.14 -2.48
C GLU A 167 26.38 -17.69 -2.47
N ARG A 168 25.75 -16.80 -3.25
CA ARG A 168 26.10 -15.38 -3.27
C ARG A 168 25.84 -14.70 -1.92
N TYR A 169 24.76 -15.06 -1.24
CA TYR A 169 24.45 -14.54 0.07
C TYR A 169 25.51 -14.95 1.10
N ARG A 170 25.88 -16.24 1.13
CA ARG A 170 26.95 -16.78 2.00
C ARG A 170 28.33 -16.20 1.67
N GLY A 171 28.54 -15.83 0.41
CA GLY A 171 29.72 -15.10 -0.05
C GLY A 171 29.72 -13.60 0.30
N GLY A 172 28.81 -13.15 1.17
CA GLY A 172 28.74 -11.78 1.69
C GLY A 172 27.97 -10.79 0.83
N ARG A 173 27.29 -11.25 -0.26
CA ARG A 173 26.46 -10.39 -1.12
C ARG A 173 24.99 -10.62 -0.82
N ASP A 174 24.36 -9.73 -0.07
CA ASP A 174 22.92 -9.81 0.16
C ASP A 174 22.13 -9.59 -1.14
N VAL A 175 21.61 -10.67 -1.67
CA VAL A 175 20.72 -10.71 -2.83
C VAL A 175 19.26 -11.02 -2.42
N ILE A 176 19.03 -11.27 -1.14
CA ILE A 176 17.71 -11.58 -0.55
C ILE A 176 16.92 -10.30 -0.34
N LEU A 177 17.42 -9.41 0.52
CA LEU A 177 16.82 -8.10 0.84
C LEU A 177 17.64 -6.91 0.33
N ARG A 178 18.77 -7.16 -0.36
CA ARG A 178 19.61 -6.13 -1.00
C ARG A 178 20.28 -5.17 0.00
N GLY A 179 20.50 -5.60 1.22
CA GLY A 179 21.01 -4.73 2.28
C GLY A 179 20.00 -3.70 2.78
N ALA A 180 18.72 -3.84 2.42
CA ALA A 180 17.68 -2.94 2.90
C ALA A 180 17.58 -3.00 4.44
N PRO A 181 17.53 -1.85 5.14
CA PRO A 181 17.36 -1.81 6.57
C PRO A 181 15.93 -2.16 7.01
N HIS A 182 14.96 -2.10 6.12
CA HIS A 182 13.55 -2.29 6.44
C HIS A 182 12.84 -3.22 5.45
N VAL A 183 11.83 -3.91 5.96
CA VAL A 183 10.88 -4.72 5.17
C VAL A 183 9.47 -4.43 5.65
N ALA A 184 8.53 -4.32 4.72
CA ALA A 184 7.12 -4.30 5.03
C ALA A 184 6.42 -5.48 4.33
N TYR A 185 5.61 -6.21 5.08
CA TYR A 185 4.68 -7.20 4.56
C TYR A 185 3.28 -6.61 4.47
N VAL A 186 2.60 -6.91 3.38
CA VAL A 186 1.16 -6.69 3.26
C VAL A 186 0.48 -8.03 3.42
N VAL A 187 -0.35 -8.13 4.44
CA VAL A 187 -1.05 -9.35 4.82
C VAL A 187 -2.56 -9.09 4.93
N GLY A 188 -3.34 -10.13 4.89
CA GLY A 188 -4.80 -10.05 5.08
C GLY A 188 -5.44 -11.43 5.02
N PRO A 189 -6.77 -11.51 5.17
CA PRO A 189 -7.50 -12.77 5.15
C PRO A 189 -7.21 -13.57 3.86
N GLU A 190 -6.89 -14.85 3.97
CA GLU A 190 -6.56 -15.70 2.82
C GLU A 190 -7.71 -15.82 1.80
N ASN A 191 -8.96 -15.70 2.26
CA ASN A 191 -10.17 -15.72 1.45
C ASN A 191 -10.59 -14.35 0.92
N ALA A 192 -9.80 -13.28 1.11
CA ALA A 192 -10.10 -11.96 0.60
C ALA A 192 -10.02 -11.93 -0.94
N VAL A 193 -11.18 -11.91 -1.61
CA VAL A 193 -11.30 -11.93 -3.08
C VAL A 193 -10.47 -10.82 -3.75
N TRP A 194 -10.45 -9.64 -3.16
CA TRP A 194 -9.73 -8.47 -3.66
C TRP A 194 -8.33 -8.30 -3.04
N GLY A 195 -7.93 -9.19 -2.12
CA GLY A 195 -6.65 -9.10 -1.41
C GLY A 195 -5.43 -8.85 -2.32
N PRO A 196 -5.24 -9.62 -3.41
CA PRO A 196 -4.12 -9.38 -4.35
C PRO A 196 -4.20 -8.02 -5.06
N VAL A 197 -5.40 -7.59 -5.47
CA VAL A 197 -5.63 -6.32 -6.17
C VAL A 197 -5.42 -5.15 -5.22
N ASP A 198 -6.06 -5.18 -4.05
CA ASP A 198 -5.94 -4.15 -3.01
C ASP A 198 -4.48 -3.99 -2.56
N THR A 199 -3.76 -5.11 -2.40
CA THR A 199 -2.32 -5.12 -2.10
C THR A 199 -1.51 -4.44 -3.19
N GLY A 200 -1.76 -4.77 -4.46
CA GLY A 200 -1.05 -4.18 -5.60
C GLY A 200 -1.24 -2.66 -5.67
N ILE A 201 -2.47 -2.19 -5.42
CA ILE A 201 -2.80 -0.77 -5.42
C ILE A 201 -2.12 -0.06 -4.23
N ALA A 202 -2.23 -0.62 -3.01
CA ALA A 202 -1.60 -0.05 -1.81
C ALA A 202 -0.07 0.03 -1.95
N LEU A 203 0.57 -0.99 -2.51
CA LEU A 203 2.00 -0.97 -2.81
C LEU A 203 2.37 0.02 -3.90
N GLY A 204 1.47 0.31 -4.84
CA GLY A 204 1.64 1.40 -5.80
C GLY A 204 1.70 2.76 -5.10
N PHE A 205 0.78 3.03 -4.20
CA PHE A 205 0.79 4.25 -3.36
C PHE A 205 2.03 4.31 -2.46
N PHE A 206 2.37 3.22 -1.79
CA PHE A 206 3.59 3.11 -0.98
C PHE A 206 4.85 3.46 -1.79
N ASN A 207 4.99 2.90 -3.00
CA ASN A 207 6.11 3.18 -3.90
C ASN A 207 6.22 4.66 -4.28
N LEU A 208 5.10 5.31 -4.58
CA LEU A 208 5.08 6.74 -4.94
C LEU A 208 5.37 7.62 -3.74
N ALA A 209 4.87 7.28 -2.56
CA ALA A 209 5.17 7.98 -1.31
C ALA A 209 6.67 7.85 -0.96
N CYS A 210 7.25 6.65 -1.09
CA CYS A 210 8.69 6.44 -0.93
C CYS A 210 9.48 7.33 -1.87
N GLU A 211 9.14 7.35 -3.16
CA GLU A 211 9.83 8.19 -4.16
C GLU A 211 9.76 9.68 -3.80
N ALA A 212 8.62 10.15 -3.30
CA ALA A 212 8.42 11.54 -2.88
C ALA A 212 9.26 11.94 -1.65
N LEU A 213 9.64 10.97 -0.82
CA LEU A 213 10.43 11.18 0.39
C LEU A 213 11.90 10.72 0.25
N ASP A 214 12.36 10.50 -0.97
CA ASP A 214 13.71 10.01 -1.29
C ASP A 214 14.04 8.64 -0.63
N ILE A 215 13.02 7.83 -0.46
CA ILE A 215 13.12 6.46 0.03
C ILE A 215 13.10 5.52 -1.17
N GLY A 216 14.10 4.64 -1.28
CA GLY A 216 14.12 3.58 -2.27
C GLY A 216 13.33 2.37 -1.79
N CYS A 217 12.61 1.70 -2.72
CA CYS A 217 11.94 0.46 -2.38
C CYS A 217 11.94 -0.54 -3.55
N CYS A 218 11.84 -1.82 -3.21
CA CYS A 218 11.79 -2.91 -4.18
C CYS A 218 10.93 -4.06 -3.66
N PHE A 219 10.10 -4.63 -4.53
CA PHE A 219 9.35 -5.84 -4.21
C PHE A 219 10.29 -6.97 -3.78
N ALA A 220 10.04 -7.55 -2.62
CA ALA A 220 10.85 -8.60 -2.00
C ALA A 220 10.19 -9.97 -2.19
N GLY A 221 10.26 -10.50 -3.42
CA GLY A 221 9.58 -11.75 -3.79
C GLY A 221 10.01 -12.95 -2.93
N TYR A 222 11.27 -13.01 -2.52
CA TYR A 222 11.76 -14.06 -1.64
C TYR A 222 11.17 -13.95 -0.23
N ALA A 223 11.09 -12.75 0.32
CA ALA A 223 10.44 -12.51 1.60
C ALA A 223 8.93 -12.83 1.52
N THR A 224 8.27 -12.48 0.40
CA THR A 224 6.86 -12.84 0.17
C THR A 224 6.67 -14.36 0.26
N LYS A 225 7.49 -15.14 -0.43
CA LYS A 225 7.38 -16.60 -0.44
C LYS A 225 7.80 -17.24 0.88
N ALA A 226 8.87 -16.76 1.49
CA ALA A 226 9.30 -17.24 2.80
C ALA A 226 8.26 -16.95 3.89
N GLY A 227 7.45 -15.91 3.74
CA GLY A 227 6.35 -15.59 4.67
C GLY A 227 5.27 -16.68 4.77
N GLU A 228 5.21 -17.61 3.80
CA GLU A 228 4.35 -18.80 3.85
C GLU A 228 4.98 -19.94 4.65
N TRP A 229 6.28 -19.88 4.99
CA TRP A 229 6.96 -20.87 5.82
C TRP A 229 6.67 -20.62 7.31
N GLU A 230 6.25 -21.64 8.02
CA GLU A 230 5.75 -21.52 9.39
C GLU A 230 6.66 -20.71 10.33
N LYS A 231 7.98 -20.97 10.28
CA LYS A 231 8.97 -20.25 11.10
C LYS A 231 8.97 -18.75 10.81
N VAL A 232 8.92 -18.34 9.54
CA VAL A 232 8.84 -16.94 9.14
C VAL A 232 7.45 -16.37 9.45
N ALA A 233 6.37 -17.12 9.18
CA ALA A 233 5.01 -16.71 9.49
C ALA A 233 4.83 -16.37 10.98
N GLN A 234 5.36 -17.21 11.88
CA GLN A 234 5.38 -16.95 13.32
C GLN A 234 6.21 -15.71 13.67
N PHE A 235 7.41 -15.58 13.10
CA PHE A 235 8.30 -14.45 13.37
C PHE A 235 7.72 -13.10 12.95
N ILE A 236 7.03 -13.04 11.81
CA ILE A 236 6.35 -11.82 11.34
C ILE A 236 5.02 -11.57 12.06
N GLY A 237 4.55 -12.48 12.91
CA GLY A 237 3.27 -12.35 13.61
C GLY A 237 2.06 -12.46 12.68
N LEU A 238 2.12 -13.38 11.71
CA LEU A 238 0.99 -13.71 10.85
C LEU A 238 -0.09 -14.41 11.69
N LYS A 239 -1.32 -13.92 11.61
CA LYS A 239 -2.45 -14.46 12.38
C LYS A 239 -3.06 -15.66 11.67
N PRO A 240 -3.73 -16.59 12.40
CA PRO A 240 -4.49 -17.66 11.77
C PRO A 240 -5.52 -17.13 10.75
N GLY A 241 -5.57 -17.75 9.58
CA GLY A 241 -6.44 -17.34 8.48
C GLY A 241 -5.96 -16.11 7.69
N GLU A 242 -4.79 -15.56 8.03
CA GLU A 242 -4.14 -14.54 7.20
C GLU A 242 -3.13 -15.16 6.24
N LYS A 243 -2.92 -14.45 5.15
CA LYS A 243 -1.92 -14.77 4.12
C LYS A 243 -1.02 -13.58 3.87
N VAL A 244 0.25 -13.87 3.57
CA VAL A 244 1.17 -12.87 3.00
C VAL A 244 0.82 -12.67 1.52
N TRP A 245 0.35 -11.48 1.17
CA TRP A 245 0.08 -11.12 -0.22
C TRP A 245 1.34 -10.63 -0.93
N CYS A 246 2.14 -9.81 -0.26
CA CYS A 246 3.39 -9.30 -0.81
C CYS A 246 4.32 -8.78 0.30
N ALA A 247 5.62 -8.72 0.01
CA ALA A 247 6.59 -8.01 0.81
C ALA A 247 7.37 -7.01 -0.05
N ILE A 248 7.81 -5.93 0.57
CA ILE A 248 8.63 -4.89 -0.04
C ILE A 248 9.77 -4.54 0.90
N CYS A 249 11.01 -4.51 0.41
CA CYS A 249 12.15 -3.98 1.15
C CYS A 249 12.37 -2.51 0.78
N PHE A 250 12.84 -1.71 1.74
CA PHE A 250 13.01 -0.28 1.55
C PHE A 250 14.09 0.30 2.48
N GLY A 251 14.55 1.50 2.15
CA GLY A 251 15.60 2.21 2.89
C GLY A 251 15.92 3.55 2.21
N LYS A 252 16.75 4.37 2.83
CA LYS A 252 17.25 5.59 2.17
C LYS A 252 18.00 5.19 0.90
N LYS A 253 17.82 5.95 -0.19
CA LYS A 253 18.54 5.69 -1.44
C LYS A 253 20.04 5.93 -1.28
N ALA A 254 20.86 4.99 -1.74
CA ALA A 254 22.31 5.16 -1.87
C ALA A 254 22.71 5.69 -3.25
N ALA A 255 21.80 5.70 -4.22
CA ALA A 255 22.01 6.20 -5.57
C ALA A 255 20.69 6.67 -6.17
N HIS A 256 20.77 7.62 -7.12
CA HIS A 256 19.61 8.17 -7.81
C HIS A 256 19.65 7.85 -9.29
N ALA A 257 18.48 7.49 -9.87
CA ALA A 257 18.36 7.28 -11.29
C ALA A 257 18.50 8.60 -12.06
N VAL A 258 19.43 8.64 -13.02
CA VAL A 258 19.67 9.84 -13.84
C VAL A 258 18.90 9.85 -15.15
N ARG A 259 18.31 8.71 -15.54
CA ARG A 259 17.54 8.55 -16.79
C ARG A 259 16.32 7.67 -16.57
N ILE A 260 15.26 7.93 -17.32
CA ILE A 260 14.09 7.08 -17.42
C ILE A 260 14.32 6.10 -18.57
N PRO A 261 14.51 4.79 -18.31
CA PRO A 261 14.72 3.82 -19.37
C PRO A 261 13.46 3.61 -20.19
N TYR A 262 13.64 3.38 -21.48
CA TYR A 262 12.54 3.07 -22.38
C TYR A 262 11.87 1.73 -22.03
N ARG A 263 10.54 1.69 -22.10
CA ARG A 263 9.71 0.53 -21.73
C ARG A 263 9.04 -0.18 -22.92
N GLY A 264 9.37 0.23 -24.13
CA GLY A 264 8.68 -0.25 -25.33
C GLY A 264 7.37 0.49 -25.62
N LYS A 265 6.69 0.07 -26.68
CA LYS A 265 5.33 0.54 -26.98
C LYS A 265 4.34 -0.11 -26.03
N VAL A 266 3.27 0.61 -25.70
CA VAL A 266 2.16 0.06 -24.90
C VAL A 266 1.45 -1.00 -25.74
N PRO A 267 1.37 -2.26 -25.31
CA PRO A 267 0.49 -3.24 -25.96
C PRO A 267 -0.95 -2.86 -25.65
N LEU A 268 -1.69 -2.47 -26.67
CA LEU A 268 -3.09 -2.04 -26.53
C LEU A 268 -3.91 -2.45 -27.73
N THR A 269 -5.20 -2.64 -27.51
CA THR A 269 -6.22 -2.75 -28.57
C THR A 269 -7.20 -1.60 -28.35
N LEU A 270 -7.44 -0.83 -29.39
CA LEU A 270 -8.51 0.18 -29.41
C LEU A 270 -9.69 -0.43 -30.18
N LEU A 271 -10.90 -0.39 -29.60
CA LEU A 271 -12.14 -0.89 -30.19
C LEU A 271 -12.98 0.25 -30.69
#